data_8eec6fcd68c8d74feccf8916cec57994
#
_entry.id   8eec6fcd68c8d74feccf8916cec57994
#
_cell.length_a   1.000
_cell.length_b   1.000
_cell.length_c   1.000
_cell.angle_alpha   90.00
_cell.angle_beta   90.00
_cell.angle_gamma   90.00
#
_symmetry.space_group_name_H-M   'P 1'
#
loop_
_entity.id
_entity.type
_entity.pdbx_description
1 polymer ?
#
loop_
_entity_poly.entity_id
_entity_poly.type
_entity_poly.pdbx_seq_one_letter_code
_entity_poly.pdbx_strand_id
1 'polypeptide(L)'
;MHKLKTMKKIFFAAVLAGAAAFVSCGGGNQDGVQMGSLSKFDSLSYAVGANIGYGLNFQMKDIPLDPNRIREGLEETAMGKSPMTHDKALDLLRDYFMSKRGERMQAIMKQRAEADSIRLASGDTTKVEYPAADPAMFSSEEERDSISYALGNDIGFAMANNNLPLQIVWIGEGIQNVFENQARMTQEEAGRYLQNYFMVTLPMQNEKASTEWLSKIEKKSGVQKTESGLLYKVIDAGDMSVKATDKRDKVKVHYTGRTRTGKVFDATHFADRPKAQQEMLKKQFPEDYDKDEPAEFPLNGVISGWTEGLQLVGKGGKIMLWIPAKLAYGPTGSGAAIGPNEALEFEVELLDVMPYEEPAPADSTATAEAPAAAPATK
;
A
#
# COMPACT_ATOMS: atom_id res chain seq x y z
N MET A 1 10.58 24.32 13.54
CA MET A 1 9.33 24.21 12.76
C MET A 1 9.25 22.99 11.83
N HIS A 2 10.34 22.36 11.40
CA HIS A 2 10.32 21.18 10.49
C HIS A 2 9.85 19.88 11.17
N LYS A 3 10.15 19.66 12.46
CA LYS A 3 9.73 18.46 13.22
C LYS A 3 8.21 18.38 13.47
N LEU A 4 7.51 19.53 13.57
CA LEU A 4 6.06 19.55 13.76
C LEU A 4 5.26 19.19 12.47
N LYS A 5 5.84 19.46 11.29
CA LYS A 5 5.20 19.09 9.99
C LYS A 5 5.25 17.57 9.73
N THR A 6 6.27 16.89 10.22
CA THR A 6 6.43 15.43 10.03
C THR A 6 5.51 14.64 10.98
N MET A 7 5.31 15.11 12.22
CA MET A 7 4.36 14.49 13.15
C MET A 7 2.90 14.63 12.71
N LYS A 8 2.53 15.71 11.99
CA LYS A 8 1.17 15.92 11.48
C LYS A 8 0.75 14.93 10.38
N LYS A 9 1.70 14.35 9.64
CA LYS A 9 1.42 13.31 8.62
C LYS A 9 1.24 11.90 9.20
N ILE A 10 1.72 11.66 10.42
CA ILE A 10 1.73 10.34 11.07
C ILE A 10 0.37 10.03 11.73
N PHE A 11 -0.42 11.03 12.11
CA PHE A 11 -1.66 10.81 12.86
C PHE A 11 -2.82 10.29 12.01
N PHE A 12 -2.94 10.71 10.74
CA PHE A 12 -3.95 10.19 9.80
C PHE A 12 -3.56 8.81 9.24
N ALA A 13 -2.28 8.58 9.01
CA ALA A 13 -1.77 7.27 8.62
C ALA A 13 -1.98 6.18 9.70
N ALA A 14 -2.10 6.56 10.98
CA ALA A 14 -2.27 5.59 12.07
C ALA A 14 -3.70 5.06 12.22
N VAL A 15 -4.74 5.82 11.81
CA VAL A 15 -6.13 5.31 11.75
C VAL A 15 -6.28 4.26 10.67
N LEU A 16 -5.61 4.47 9.53
CA LEU A 16 -5.53 3.52 8.42
C LEU A 16 -4.43 2.47 8.59
N ALA A 17 -3.36 2.74 9.39
CA ALA A 17 -2.25 1.80 9.55
C ALA A 17 -2.66 0.50 10.25
N GLY A 18 -3.65 0.52 11.15
CA GLY A 18 -4.24 -0.71 11.69
C GLY A 18 -4.98 -1.53 10.64
N ALA A 19 -5.66 -0.87 9.69
CA ALA A 19 -6.33 -1.52 8.56
C ALA A 19 -5.39 -1.65 7.34
N ALA A 20 -4.52 -0.66 7.09
CA ALA A 20 -3.60 -0.63 5.96
C ALA A 20 -2.43 -1.61 6.10
N ALA A 21 -2.00 -1.97 7.32
CA ALA A 21 -0.98 -3.00 7.51
C ALA A 21 -1.42 -4.37 6.96
N PHE A 22 -2.74 -4.66 6.97
CA PHE A 22 -3.30 -5.88 6.39
C PHE A 22 -3.69 -5.71 4.90
N VAL A 23 -3.92 -4.50 4.44
CA VAL A 23 -4.39 -4.18 3.08
C VAL A 23 -3.22 -4.03 2.09
N SER A 24 -2.00 -3.84 2.57
CA SER A 24 -0.79 -3.68 1.74
C SER A 24 -0.29 -4.96 1.07
N CYS A 25 -0.83 -6.14 1.40
CA CYS A 25 -0.36 -7.43 0.88
C CYS A 25 -1.26 -8.02 -0.21
N GLY A 26 -1.81 -7.21 -1.09
CA GLY A 26 -2.77 -7.68 -2.07
C GLY A 26 -2.18 -8.07 -3.43
N GLY A 27 -1.67 -9.27 -3.57
CA GLY A 27 -1.57 -9.94 -4.87
C GLY A 27 -2.90 -10.63 -5.19
N GLY A 28 -3.78 -9.98 -5.91
CA GLY A 28 -5.16 -10.37 -5.97
C GLY A 28 -5.58 -11.20 -7.16
N ASN A 29 -6.75 -11.79 -7.04
CA ASN A 29 -7.58 -12.28 -8.12
C ASN A 29 -7.95 -11.14 -9.09
N GLN A 30 -8.32 -11.50 -10.33
CA GLN A 30 -8.70 -10.56 -11.40
C GLN A 30 -9.91 -9.65 -11.05
N ASP A 31 -10.65 -9.99 -10.00
CA ASP A 31 -11.96 -9.38 -9.75
C ASP A 31 -11.91 -8.06 -8.99
N GLY A 32 -10.78 -7.71 -8.33
CA GLY A 32 -10.66 -6.46 -7.58
C GLY A 32 -11.82 -6.21 -6.61
N VAL A 33 -11.96 -4.96 -6.15
CA VAL A 33 -13.08 -4.56 -5.31
C VAL A 33 -14.37 -4.44 -6.12
N GLN A 34 -15.47 -5.00 -5.59
CA GLN A 34 -16.80 -4.98 -6.22
C GLN A 34 -17.84 -4.48 -5.23
N MET A 35 -18.98 -3.97 -5.71
CA MET A 35 -20.09 -3.63 -4.83
C MET A 35 -20.52 -4.86 -4.01
N GLY A 36 -20.69 -6.01 -4.64
CA GLY A 36 -21.14 -7.23 -3.98
C GLY A 36 -22.66 -7.27 -3.76
N SER A 37 -23.11 -8.27 -3.01
CA SER A 37 -24.51 -8.47 -2.63
C SER A 37 -24.64 -9.01 -1.22
N LEU A 38 -25.57 -8.47 -0.43
CA LEU A 38 -25.88 -8.95 0.90
C LEU A 38 -26.59 -10.34 0.92
N SER A 39 -26.97 -10.88 -0.24
CA SER A 39 -27.58 -12.21 -0.33
C SER A 39 -26.59 -13.34 -0.03
N LYS A 40 -25.29 -13.13 -0.20
CA LYS A 40 -24.24 -14.11 0.05
C LYS A 40 -23.16 -13.51 0.93
N PHE A 41 -23.06 -14.01 2.17
CA PHE A 41 -22.09 -13.54 3.14
C PHE A 41 -20.65 -13.73 2.66
N ASP A 42 -19.88 -12.66 2.68
CA ASP A 42 -18.44 -12.66 2.39
C ASP A 42 -17.66 -12.39 3.67
N SER A 43 -17.05 -13.45 4.21
CA SER A 43 -16.34 -13.39 5.49
C SER A 43 -15.11 -12.50 5.46
N LEU A 44 -14.40 -12.43 4.32
CA LEU A 44 -13.20 -11.60 4.21
C LEU A 44 -13.56 -10.12 4.25
N SER A 45 -14.49 -9.71 3.40
CA SER A 45 -14.94 -8.32 3.32
C SER A 45 -15.58 -7.86 4.62
N TYR A 46 -16.41 -8.71 5.23
CA TYR A 46 -17.01 -8.43 6.52
C TYR A 46 -15.97 -8.28 7.63
N ALA A 47 -14.97 -9.17 7.71
CA ALA A 47 -13.90 -9.09 8.71
C ALA A 47 -13.04 -7.82 8.53
N VAL A 48 -12.78 -7.40 7.28
CA VAL A 48 -12.12 -6.12 6.98
C VAL A 48 -12.96 -4.97 7.53
N GLY A 49 -14.26 -4.94 7.22
CA GLY A 49 -15.17 -3.91 7.69
C GLY A 49 -15.30 -3.87 9.22
N ALA A 50 -15.47 -5.03 9.86
CA ALA A 50 -15.55 -5.12 11.33
C ALA A 50 -14.26 -4.64 12.00
N ASN A 51 -13.08 -5.02 11.47
CA ASN A 51 -11.80 -4.57 12.00
C ASN A 51 -11.62 -3.05 11.89
N ILE A 52 -12.01 -2.44 10.76
CA ILE A 52 -12.04 -0.99 10.58
C ILE A 52 -13.01 -0.36 11.59
N GLY A 53 -14.24 -0.89 11.70
CA GLY A 53 -15.26 -0.40 12.62
C GLY A 53 -14.79 -0.39 14.07
N TYR A 54 -14.15 -1.47 14.54
CA TYR A 54 -13.58 -1.53 15.89
C TYR A 54 -12.47 -0.50 16.10
N GLY A 55 -11.60 -0.30 15.09
CA GLY A 55 -10.56 0.73 15.13
C GLY A 55 -11.14 2.14 15.25
N LEU A 56 -12.12 2.47 14.42
CA LEU A 56 -12.81 3.75 14.46
C LEU A 56 -13.55 3.96 15.80
N ASN A 57 -14.32 2.99 16.25
CA ASN A 57 -15.08 3.07 17.50
C ASN A 57 -14.16 3.24 18.72
N PHE A 58 -13.00 2.57 18.73
CA PHE A 58 -12.01 2.75 19.81
C PHE A 58 -11.34 4.13 19.78
N GLN A 59 -10.91 4.61 18.62
CA GLN A 59 -10.15 5.87 18.50
C GLN A 59 -11.04 7.12 18.55
N MET A 60 -12.32 6.98 18.21
CA MET A 60 -13.29 8.07 18.07
C MET A 60 -14.52 7.90 18.97
N LYS A 61 -14.33 7.20 20.11
CA LYS A 61 -15.42 6.93 21.05
C LYS A 61 -16.10 8.17 21.64
N ASP A 62 -15.41 9.32 21.58
CA ASP A 62 -15.89 10.63 22.05
C ASP A 62 -16.72 11.38 20.99
N ILE A 63 -16.77 10.86 19.74
CA ILE A 63 -17.41 11.52 18.61
C ILE A 63 -18.61 10.71 18.16
N PRO A 64 -19.83 11.29 18.15
CA PRO A 64 -21.05 10.61 17.73
C PRO A 64 -21.16 10.56 16.19
N LEU A 65 -20.30 9.77 15.55
CA LEU A 65 -20.32 9.55 14.10
C LEU A 65 -21.59 8.85 13.65
N ASP A 66 -22.03 9.12 12.43
CA ASP A 66 -23.13 8.41 11.80
C ASP A 66 -22.61 7.23 10.93
N PRO A 67 -22.82 5.98 11.36
CA PRO A 67 -22.35 4.82 10.61
C PRO A 67 -22.99 4.65 9.23
N ASN A 68 -24.22 5.15 9.03
CA ASN A 68 -24.88 5.11 7.72
C ASN A 68 -24.16 6.05 6.74
N ARG A 69 -23.76 7.23 7.19
CA ARG A 69 -23.01 8.19 6.36
C ARG A 69 -21.60 7.71 6.08
N ILE A 70 -20.95 7.01 7.03
CA ILE A 70 -19.65 6.35 6.78
C ILE A 70 -19.82 5.29 5.68
N ARG A 71 -20.84 4.43 5.79
CA ARG A 71 -21.12 3.40 4.80
C ARG A 71 -21.39 3.99 3.42
N GLU A 72 -22.22 5.00 3.33
CA GLU A 72 -22.56 5.69 2.08
C GLU A 72 -21.30 6.28 1.41
N GLY A 73 -20.47 7.01 2.17
CA GLY A 73 -19.21 7.56 1.66
C GLY A 73 -18.25 6.49 1.16
N LEU A 74 -18.16 5.36 1.87
CA LEU A 74 -17.38 4.19 1.46
C LEU A 74 -17.88 3.60 0.13
N GLU A 75 -19.18 3.28 0.06
CA GLU A 75 -19.77 2.60 -1.10
C GLU A 75 -19.71 3.47 -2.35
N GLU A 76 -20.09 4.72 -2.25
CA GLU A 76 -20.08 5.66 -3.38
C GLU A 76 -18.67 5.95 -3.88
N THR A 77 -17.70 6.14 -2.98
CA THR A 77 -16.33 6.42 -3.38
C THR A 77 -15.65 5.19 -3.98
N ALA A 78 -15.81 4.02 -3.39
CA ALA A 78 -15.23 2.79 -3.92
C ALA A 78 -15.75 2.47 -5.34
N MET A 79 -16.97 2.90 -5.67
CA MET A 79 -17.59 2.72 -6.98
C MET A 79 -17.42 3.93 -7.92
N GLY A 80 -16.64 4.94 -7.54
CA GLY A 80 -16.40 6.13 -8.36
C GLY A 80 -17.63 7.02 -8.54
N LYS A 81 -18.59 6.99 -7.61
CA LYS A 81 -19.87 7.72 -7.65
C LYS A 81 -19.98 8.83 -6.61
N SER A 82 -18.97 9.00 -5.77
CA SER A 82 -19.01 10.00 -4.69
C SER A 82 -19.13 11.42 -5.24
N PRO A 83 -20.02 12.25 -4.69
CA PRO A 83 -20.11 13.69 -4.98
C PRO A 83 -18.97 14.49 -4.34
N MET A 84 -18.24 13.88 -3.39
CA MET A 84 -17.10 14.48 -2.69
C MET A 84 -15.80 13.92 -3.26
N THR A 85 -14.90 14.79 -3.71
CA THR A 85 -13.55 14.39 -4.09
C THR A 85 -12.74 13.93 -2.86
N HIS A 86 -11.80 13.03 -3.05
CA HIS A 86 -10.96 12.54 -1.95
C HIS A 86 -10.14 13.68 -1.29
N ASP A 87 -9.61 14.62 -2.08
CA ASP A 87 -8.88 15.79 -1.54
C ASP A 87 -9.78 16.62 -0.62
N LYS A 88 -11.04 16.87 -1.02
CA LYS A 88 -12.01 17.57 -0.19
C LYS A 88 -12.35 16.83 1.11
N ALA A 89 -12.49 15.50 1.03
CA ALA A 89 -12.69 14.66 2.22
C ALA A 89 -11.52 14.80 3.19
N LEU A 90 -10.28 14.69 2.70
CA LEU A 90 -9.07 14.84 3.51
C LEU A 90 -8.96 16.24 4.16
N ASP A 91 -9.34 17.29 3.44
CA ASP A 91 -9.31 18.65 3.97
C ASP A 91 -10.34 18.83 5.10
N LEU A 92 -11.57 18.31 4.94
CA LEU A 92 -12.60 18.31 5.99
C LEU A 92 -12.15 17.55 7.24
N LEU A 93 -11.61 16.35 7.06
CA LEU A 93 -11.11 15.51 8.16
C LEU A 93 -9.95 16.21 8.88
N ARG A 94 -9.02 16.80 8.12
CA ARG A 94 -7.90 17.53 8.70
C ARG A 94 -8.36 18.73 9.54
N ASP A 95 -9.24 19.56 9.01
CA ASP A 95 -9.78 20.72 9.71
C ASP A 95 -10.48 20.29 11.00
N TYR A 96 -11.34 19.29 10.94
CA TYR A 96 -12.05 18.78 12.10
C TYR A 96 -11.09 18.20 13.16
N PHE A 97 -10.28 17.21 12.80
CA PHE A 97 -9.47 16.49 13.77
C PHE A 97 -8.27 17.27 14.32
N MET A 98 -7.70 18.21 13.54
CA MET A 98 -6.53 18.98 13.95
C MET A 98 -6.88 20.28 14.67
N SER A 99 -8.09 20.80 14.48
CA SER A 99 -8.52 22.09 15.06
C SER A 99 -9.79 21.92 15.89
N LYS A 100 -10.92 21.65 15.28
CA LYS A 100 -12.24 21.74 15.92
C LYS A 100 -12.47 20.75 17.05
N ARG A 101 -12.06 19.48 16.87
CA ARG A 101 -12.24 18.43 17.88
C ARG A 101 -11.64 18.79 19.23
N GLY A 102 -10.40 19.30 19.23
CA GLY A 102 -9.71 19.68 20.46
C GLY A 102 -10.38 20.82 21.19
N GLU A 103 -10.76 21.88 20.46
CA GLU A 103 -11.46 23.05 21.00
C GLU A 103 -12.82 22.66 21.61
N ARG A 104 -13.61 21.85 20.90
CA ARG A 104 -14.93 21.40 21.36
C ARG A 104 -14.83 20.51 22.59
N MET A 105 -13.88 19.58 22.60
CA MET A 105 -13.65 18.73 23.77
C MET A 105 -13.35 19.57 25.01
N GLN A 106 -12.50 20.61 24.88
CA GLN A 106 -12.19 21.52 26.00
C GLN A 106 -13.43 22.28 26.45
N ALA A 107 -14.25 22.78 25.52
CA ALA A 107 -15.49 23.47 25.84
C ALA A 107 -16.49 22.57 26.57
N ILE A 108 -16.68 21.32 26.12
CA ILE A 108 -17.53 20.31 26.77
C ILE A 108 -17.02 20.02 28.18
N MET A 109 -15.73 19.77 28.36
CA MET A 109 -15.14 19.49 29.67
C MET A 109 -15.33 20.65 30.64
N LYS A 110 -15.15 21.90 30.16
CA LYS A 110 -15.39 23.10 30.96
C LYS A 110 -16.85 23.20 31.39
N GLN A 111 -17.77 23.03 30.46
CA GLN A 111 -19.23 23.07 30.74
C GLN A 111 -19.65 22.00 31.76
N ARG A 112 -19.14 20.77 31.63
CA ARG A 112 -19.39 19.66 32.56
C ARG A 112 -18.85 19.97 33.96
N ALA A 113 -17.61 20.51 34.06
CA ALA A 113 -17.01 20.90 35.34
C ALA A 113 -17.78 22.04 36.02
N GLU A 114 -18.24 23.04 35.26
CA GLU A 114 -19.09 24.11 35.78
C GLU A 114 -20.43 23.59 36.30
N ALA A 115 -21.10 22.71 35.55
CA ALA A 115 -22.35 22.06 35.95
C ALA A 115 -22.16 21.20 37.23
N ASP A 116 -21.10 20.43 37.32
CA ASP A 116 -20.78 19.64 38.52
C ASP A 116 -20.47 20.53 39.73
N SER A 117 -19.77 21.66 39.54
CA SER A 117 -19.49 22.61 40.60
C SER A 117 -20.77 23.26 41.15
N ILE A 118 -21.70 23.64 40.28
CA ILE A 118 -23.01 24.22 40.68
C ILE A 118 -23.83 23.16 41.44
N ARG A 119 -23.87 21.94 40.95
CA ARG A 119 -24.58 20.82 41.58
C ARG A 119 -24.07 20.51 43.00
N LEU A 120 -22.74 20.42 43.15
CA LEU A 120 -22.10 20.19 44.42
C LEU A 120 -22.34 21.34 45.41
N ALA A 121 -22.30 22.59 44.94
CA ALA A 121 -22.59 23.77 45.75
C ALA A 121 -24.07 23.81 46.26
N SER A 122 -24.99 23.19 45.55
CA SER A 122 -26.39 23.03 45.99
C SER A 122 -26.60 21.88 46.96
N GLY A 123 -25.56 21.15 47.33
CA GLY A 123 -25.62 19.99 48.26
C GLY A 123 -26.00 18.67 47.58
N ASP A 124 -26.12 18.65 46.25
CA ASP A 124 -26.36 17.43 45.50
C ASP A 124 -25.06 16.68 45.23
N THR A 125 -24.85 15.54 45.90
CA THR A 125 -23.67 14.67 45.78
C THR A 125 -23.88 13.53 44.79
N THR A 126 -24.98 13.51 44.04
CA THR A 126 -25.24 12.47 43.04
C THR A 126 -24.15 12.46 41.96
N LYS A 127 -23.58 11.30 41.67
CA LYS A 127 -22.62 11.12 40.60
C LYS A 127 -23.33 11.20 39.27
N VAL A 128 -22.95 12.17 38.41
CA VAL A 128 -23.44 12.26 37.04
C VAL A 128 -22.51 11.48 36.12
N GLU A 129 -23.07 10.58 35.33
CA GLU A 129 -22.34 9.90 34.25
C GLU A 129 -22.61 10.61 32.93
N TYR A 130 -21.56 11.18 32.35
CA TYR A 130 -21.63 11.81 31.04
C TYR A 130 -21.40 10.76 29.95
N PRO A 131 -22.13 10.84 28.82
CA PRO A 131 -21.91 9.94 27.70
C PRO A 131 -20.48 10.11 27.14
N ALA A 132 -19.89 8.99 26.65
CA ALA A 132 -18.58 9.02 26.05
C ALA A 132 -18.58 9.89 24.78
N ALA A 133 -19.56 9.68 23.90
CA ALA A 133 -19.79 10.52 22.72
C ALA A 133 -20.78 11.64 23.06
N ASP A 134 -20.36 12.90 22.80
CA ASP A 134 -21.18 14.07 23.09
C ASP A 134 -21.64 14.73 21.78
N PRO A 135 -22.94 14.98 21.57
CA PRO A 135 -23.45 15.66 20.38
C PRO A 135 -22.78 17.01 20.11
N ALA A 136 -22.36 17.74 21.16
CA ALA A 136 -21.66 19.02 21.04
C ALA A 136 -20.25 18.92 20.43
N MET A 137 -19.78 17.71 20.13
CA MET A 137 -18.59 17.49 19.29
C MET A 137 -18.79 17.99 17.86
N PHE A 138 -20.04 18.17 17.41
CA PHE A 138 -20.38 18.79 16.13
C PHE A 138 -21.19 20.06 16.35
N SER A 139 -21.04 21.04 15.45
CA SER A 139 -21.83 22.29 15.48
C SER A 139 -23.25 22.10 14.95
N SER A 140 -23.45 21.07 14.11
CA SER A 140 -24.74 20.72 13.51
C SER A 140 -24.74 19.25 13.06
N GLU A 141 -25.91 18.73 12.71
CA GLU A 141 -26.06 17.42 12.08
C GLU A 141 -25.39 17.36 10.72
N GLU A 142 -25.45 18.44 9.92
CA GLU A 142 -24.82 18.53 8.61
C GLU A 142 -23.29 18.39 8.70
N GLU A 143 -22.69 18.95 9.76
CA GLU A 143 -21.25 18.78 9.99
C GLU A 143 -20.92 17.35 10.38
N ARG A 144 -21.70 16.75 11.29
CA ARG A 144 -21.57 15.32 11.66
C ARG A 144 -21.64 14.44 10.42
N ASP A 145 -22.63 14.63 9.59
CA ASP A 145 -22.89 13.87 8.39
C ASP A 145 -21.76 14.03 7.37
N SER A 146 -21.28 15.27 7.20
CA SER A 146 -20.17 15.58 6.29
C SER A 146 -18.86 14.93 6.75
N ILE A 147 -18.54 14.93 8.04
CA ILE A 147 -17.35 14.30 8.60
C ILE A 147 -17.47 12.78 8.54
N SER A 148 -18.64 12.22 8.87
CA SER A 148 -18.89 10.78 8.76
C SER A 148 -18.78 10.29 7.32
N TYR A 149 -19.37 11.02 6.36
CA TYR A 149 -19.24 10.73 4.93
C TYR A 149 -17.79 10.83 4.45
N ALA A 150 -17.04 11.87 4.89
CA ALA A 150 -15.63 12.03 4.52
C ALA A 150 -14.75 10.89 5.04
N LEU A 151 -15.01 10.34 6.24
CA LEU A 151 -14.35 9.12 6.73
C LEU A 151 -14.64 7.92 5.82
N GLY A 152 -15.89 7.75 5.44
CA GLY A 152 -16.29 6.71 4.49
C GLY A 152 -15.61 6.89 3.13
N ASN A 153 -15.54 8.12 2.63
CA ASN A 153 -14.85 8.47 1.38
C ASN A 153 -13.37 8.07 1.41
N ASP A 154 -12.65 8.37 2.49
CA ASP A 154 -11.24 8.01 2.63
C ASP A 154 -11.03 6.49 2.65
N ILE A 155 -11.89 5.76 3.38
CA ILE A 155 -11.87 4.28 3.38
C ILE A 155 -12.21 3.74 1.99
N GLY A 156 -13.24 4.26 1.34
CA GLY A 156 -13.67 3.85 -0.01
C GLY A 156 -12.59 4.07 -1.06
N PHE A 157 -11.87 5.19 -0.97
CA PHE A 157 -10.73 5.47 -1.85
C PHE A 157 -9.60 4.45 -1.65
N ALA A 158 -9.27 4.11 -0.40
CA ALA A 158 -8.27 3.08 -0.09
C ALA A 158 -8.72 1.69 -0.61
N MET A 159 -10.00 1.36 -0.48
CA MET A 159 -10.54 0.08 -0.98
C MET A 159 -10.52 0.02 -2.50
N ALA A 160 -10.92 1.09 -3.21
CA ALA A 160 -10.89 1.14 -4.68
C ALA A 160 -9.49 0.89 -5.27
N ASN A 161 -8.46 1.29 -4.56
CA ASN A 161 -7.05 1.11 -4.96
C ASN A 161 -6.44 -0.21 -4.47
N ASN A 162 -7.24 -1.09 -3.88
CA ASN A 162 -6.82 -2.38 -3.37
C ASN A 162 -6.96 -3.47 -4.45
N ASN A 163 -6.11 -4.50 -4.36
CA ASN A 163 -6.12 -5.63 -5.29
C ASN A 163 -6.81 -6.89 -4.73
N LEU A 164 -7.42 -6.79 -3.55
CA LEU A 164 -8.14 -7.92 -2.95
C LEU A 164 -9.54 -8.05 -3.56
N PRO A 165 -10.08 -9.26 -3.66
CA PRO A 165 -11.43 -9.51 -4.17
C PRO A 165 -12.47 -9.18 -3.08
N LEU A 166 -12.59 -7.88 -2.75
CA LEU A 166 -13.45 -7.40 -1.67
C LEU A 166 -14.83 -7.00 -2.20
N GLN A 167 -15.85 -7.26 -1.41
CA GLN A 167 -17.22 -6.83 -1.65
C GLN A 167 -17.57 -5.66 -0.73
N ILE A 168 -17.74 -4.49 -1.31
CA ILE A 168 -17.89 -3.21 -0.59
C ILE A 168 -19.09 -3.22 0.36
N VAL A 169 -20.22 -3.81 -0.04
CA VAL A 169 -21.41 -3.91 0.83
C VAL A 169 -21.12 -4.62 2.14
N TRP A 170 -20.23 -5.64 2.14
CA TRP A 170 -19.87 -6.38 3.36
C TRP A 170 -18.86 -5.64 4.22
N ILE A 171 -18.02 -4.79 3.62
CA ILE A 171 -17.14 -3.88 4.38
C ILE A 171 -18.02 -2.85 5.10
N GLY A 172 -18.94 -2.20 4.39
CA GLY A 172 -19.88 -1.24 4.95
C GLY A 172 -20.73 -1.84 6.06
N GLU A 173 -21.30 -3.04 5.83
CA GLU A 173 -22.06 -3.81 6.82
C GLU A 173 -21.22 -4.12 8.07
N GLY A 174 -19.96 -4.52 7.90
CA GLY A 174 -19.06 -4.81 9.01
C GLY A 174 -18.77 -3.59 9.88
N ILE A 175 -18.51 -2.43 9.25
CA ILE A 175 -18.31 -1.16 9.95
C ILE A 175 -19.59 -0.80 10.72
N GLN A 176 -20.72 -0.74 10.03
CA GLN A 176 -22.00 -0.34 10.61
C GLN A 176 -22.40 -1.20 11.80
N ASN A 177 -22.33 -2.52 11.66
CA ASN A 177 -22.72 -3.45 12.72
C ASN A 177 -21.87 -3.31 14.00
N VAL A 178 -20.59 -2.90 13.88
CA VAL A 178 -19.75 -2.61 15.05
C VAL A 178 -20.27 -1.37 15.80
N PHE A 179 -20.60 -0.29 15.08
CA PHE A 179 -21.13 0.91 15.71
C PHE A 179 -22.50 0.68 16.34
N GLU A 180 -23.31 -0.19 15.76
CA GLU A 180 -24.64 -0.57 16.26
C GLU A 180 -24.62 -1.67 17.35
N ASN A 181 -23.43 -2.16 17.75
CA ASN A 181 -23.25 -3.29 18.66
C ASN A 181 -23.94 -4.59 18.18
N GLN A 182 -24.01 -4.79 16.87
CA GLN A 182 -24.61 -5.95 16.19
C GLN A 182 -23.59 -6.76 15.37
N ALA A 183 -22.30 -6.58 15.67
CA ALA A 183 -21.22 -7.21 14.91
C ALA A 183 -21.33 -8.75 14.94
N ARG A 184 -21.22 -9.37 13.76
CA ARG A 184 -21.23 -10.84 13.58
C ARG A 184 -19.90 -11.50 13.96
N MET A 185 -18.84 -10.72 14.09
CA MET A 185 -17.51 -11.13 14.56
C MET A 185 -17.06 -10.17 15.65
N THR A 186 -16.54 -10.69 16.74
CA THR A 186 -15.82 -9.89 17.72
C THR A 186 -14.53 -9.34 17.12
N GLN A 187 -13.92 -8.34 17.75
CA GLN A 187 -12.63 -7.77 17.31
C GLN A 187 -11.55 -8.87 17.19
N GLU A 188 -11.50 -9.78 18.16
CA GLU A 188 -10.54 -10.89 18.17
C GLU A 188 -10.78 -11.87 17.01
N GLU A 189 -12.05 -12.23 16.76
CA GLU A 189 -12.41 -13.13 15.66
C GLU A 189 -12.09 -12.52 14.29
N ALA A 190 -12.44 -11.26 14.06
CA ALA A 190 -12.11 -10.53 12.84
C ALA A 190 -10.58 -10.46 12.64
N GLY A 191 -9.85 -10.07 13.68
CA GLY A 191 -8.38 -10.00 13.65
C GLY A 191 -7.74 -11.36 13.35
N ARG A 192 -8.19 -12.44 14.01
CA ARG A 192 -7.69 -13.81 13.79
C ARG A 192 -8.02 -14.31 12.38
N TYR A 193 -9.22 -14.02 11.88
CA TYR A 193 -9.61 -14.37 10.52
C TYR A 193 -8.71 -13.68 9.49
N LEU A 194 -8.50 -12.37 9.63
CA LEU A 194 -7.63 -11.60 8.73
C LEU A 194 -6.18 -12.08 8.79
N GLN A 195 -5.64 -12.31 9.99
CA GLN A 195 -4.30 -12.86 10.16
C GLN A 195 -4.15 -14.20 9.43
N ASN A 196 -5.09 -15.14 9.65
CA ASN A 196 -5.07 -16.43 8.96
C ASN A 196 -5.19 -16.27 7.43
N TYR A 197 -6.06 -15.36 6.97
CA TYR A 197 -6.22 -15.12 5.54
C TYR A 197 -4.92 -14.63 4.91
N PHE A 198 -4.30 -13.60 5.46
CA PHE A 198 -3.10 -12.99 4.87
C PHE A 198 -1.82 -13.83 5.06
N MET A 199 -1.69 -14.53 6.18
CA MET A 199 -0.48 -15.30 6.48
C MET A 199 -0.52 -16.73 5.97
N VAL A 200 -1.70 -17.28 5.69
CA VAL A 200 -1.84 -18.68 5.27
C VAL A 200 -2.63 -18.81 3.98
N THR A 201 -3.89 -18.32 3.96
CA THR A 201 -4.81 -18.61 2.87
C THR A 201 -4.37 -17.94 1.56
N LEU A 202 -4.10 -16.65 1.58
CA LEU A 202 -3.69 -15.90 0.39
C LEU A 202 -2.34 -16.38 -0.19
N PRO A 203 -1.27 -16.61 0.60
CA PRO A 203 -0.04 -17.18 0.09
C PRO A 203 -0.23 -18.54 -0.59
N MET A 204 -1.04 -19.44 -0.02
CA MET A 204 -1.35 -20.75 -0.61
C MET A 204 -2.15 -20.60 -1.91
N GLN A 205 -3.13 -19.72 -1.96
CA GLN A 205 -3.91 -19.46 -3.17
C GLN A 205 -3.04 -18.89 -4.29
N ASN A 206 -2.17 -17.94 -3.98
CA ASN A 206 -1.25 -17.36 -4.94
C ASN A 206 -0.22 -18.37 -5.45
N GLU A 207 0.35 -19.20 -4.58
CA GLU A 207 1.29 -20.25 -4.97
C GLU A 207 0.66 -21.23 -5.97
N LYS A 208 -0.56 -21.70 -5.65
CA LYS A 208 -1.32 -22.58 -6.53
C LYS A 208 -1.59 -21.91 -7.87
N ALA A 209 -2.13 -20.71 -7.85
CA ALA A 209 -2.48 -19.95 -9.06
C ALA A 209 -1.23 -19.60 -9.91
N SER A 210 -0.10 -19.25 -9.26
CA SER A 210 1.19 -19.00 -9.93
C SER A 210 1.73 -20.25 -10.59
N THR A 211 1.67 -21.40 -9.91
CA THR A 211 2.10 -22.69 -10.45
C THR A 211 1.26 -23.11 -11.66
N GLU A 212 -0.06 -22.99 -11.57
CA GLU A 212 -0.97 -23.30 -12.67
C GLU A 212 -0.75 -22.39 -13.88
N TRP A 213 -0.53 -21.09 -13.63
CA TRP A 213 -0.26 -20.12 -14.68
C TRP A 213 1.07 -20.42 -15.38
N LEU A 214 2.16 -20.62 -14.63
CA LEU A 214 3.47 -20.97 -15.19
C LEU A 214 3.41 -22.28 -16.00
N SER A 215 2.66 -23.28 -15.54
CA SER A 215 2.47 -24.54 -16.28
C SER A 215 1.75 -24.34 -17.63
N LYS A 216 0.88 -23.34 -17.74
CA LYS A 216 0.25 -22.95 -19.02
C LYS A 216 1.24 -22.19 -19.92
N ILE A 217 2.07 -21.31 -19.34
CA ILE A 217 3.11 -20.58 -20.07
C ILE A 217 4.15 -21.54 -20.65
N GLU A 218 4.63 -22.52 -19.88
CA GLU A 218 5.64 -23.50 -20.28
C GLU A 218 5.25 -24.28 -21.54
N LYS A 219 3.94 -24.44 -21.81
CA LYS A 219 3.40 -25.11 -22.99
C LYS A 219 3.32 -24.22 -24.24
N LYS A 220 3.58 -22.93 -24.12
CA LYS A 220 3.52 -22.00 -25.26
C LYS A 220 4.74 -22.19 -26.18
N SER A 221 4.53 -22.03 -27.48
CA SER A 221 5.59 -22.16 -28.49
C SER A 221 6.75 -21.17 -28.25
N GLY A 222 7.98 -21.68 -28.28
CA GLY A 222 9.19 -20.89 -28.13
C GLY A 222 9.55 -20.54 -26.68
N VAL A 223 8.77 -20.99 -25.70
CA VAL A 223 9.15 -20.86 -24.28
C VAL A 223 10.14 -21.96 -23.91
N GLN A 224 11.17 -21.55 -23.20
CA GLN A 224 12.22 -22.42 -22.65
C GLN A 224 12.22 -22.33 -21.12
N LYS A 225 12.84 -23.29 -20.46
CA LYS A 225 12.93 -23.38 -18.99
C LYS A 225 14.37 -23.64 -18.57
N THR A 226 14.83 -22.90 -17.59
CA THR A 226 16.13 -23.13 -16.96
C THR A 226 16.04 -24.16 -15.83
N GLU A 227 17.18 -24.59 -15.29
CA GLU A 227 17.25 -25.50 -14.15
C GLU A 227 16.64 -24.89 -12.87
N SER A 228 16.76 -23.57 -12.68
CA SER A 228 16.15 -22.84 -11.56
C SER A 228 14.62 -22.82 -11.62
N GLY A 229 14.06 -23.04 -12.83
CA GLY A 229 12.64 -22.99 -13.12
C GLY A 229 12.16 -21.66 -13.71
N LEU A 230 13.09 -20.77 -14.07
CA LEU A 230 12.76 -19.57 -14.86
C LEU A 230 12.23 -19.99 -16.22
N LEU A 231 11.09 -19.45 -16.62
CA LEU A 231 10.59 -19.57 -17.99
C LEU A 231 10.96 -18.32 -18.78
N TYR A 232 11.39 -18.50 -20.00
CA TYR A 232 11.79 -17.39 -20.86
C TYR A 232 11.52 -17.65 -22.33
N LYS A 233 11.45 -16.57 -23.10
CA LYS A 233 11.42 -16.61 -24.56
C LYS A 233 12.26 -15.47 -25.11
N VAL A 234 13.32 -15.80 -25.82
CA VAL A 234 14.12 -14.81 -26.56
C VAL A 234 13.30 -14.34 -27.77
N ILE A 235 13.01 -13.06 -27.84
CA ILE A 235 12.33 -12.42 -28.96
C ILE A 235 13.39 -11.95 -29.97
N ASP A 236 14.46 -11.32 -29.46
CA ASP A 236 15.65 -10.94 -30.19
C ASP A 236 16.87 -11.25 -29.32
N ALA A 237 17.84 -11.93 -29.87
CA ALA A 237 19.05 -12.30 -29.13
C ALA A 237 19.99 -11.09 -28.90
N GLY A 238 19.91 -10.07 -29.76
CA GLY A 238 20.83 -8.95 -29.77
C GLY A 238 22.26 -9.34 -30.11
N ASP A 239 23.19 -8.47 -29.80
CA ASP A 239 24.64 -8.72 -29.98
C ASP A 239 25.17 -9.57 -28.81
N MET A 240 25.25 -10.90 -29.01
CA MET A 240 25.73 -11.85 -28.01
C MET A 240 27.23 -11.70 -27.69
N SER A 241 27.98 -10.90 -28.44
CA SER A 241 29.38 -10.56 -28.09
C SER A 241 29.45 -9.55 -26.95
N VAL A 242 28.37 -8.78 -26.72
CA VAL A 242 28.21 -7.79 -25.65
C VAL A 242 27.05 -8.23 -24.75
N LYS A 243 27.31 -9.15 -23.86
CA LYS A 243 26.32 -9.67 -22.89
C LYS A 243 26.85 -9.62 -21.47
N ALA A 244 25.96 -9.59 -20.50
CA ALA A 244 26.35 -9.69 -19.10
C ALA A 244 26.84 -11.12 -18.78
N THR A 245 27.98 -11.21 -18.10
CA THR A 245 28.64 -12.46 -17.72
C THR A 245 28.90 -12.56 -16.23
N ASP A 246 28.94 -11.43 -15.53
CA ASP A 246 29.08 -11.33 -14.08
C ASP A 246 27.82 -10.72 -13.47
N LYS A 247 27.38 -11.24 -12.34
CA LYS A 247 26.24 -10.67 -11.58
C LYS A 247 26.47 -9.25 -11.08
N ARG A 248 27.69 -8.73 -11.12
CA ARG A 248 28.03 -7.34 -10.81
C ARG A 248 27.94 -6.42 -12.00
N ASP A 249 27.83 -6.96 -13.22
CA ASP A 249 27.64 -6.16 -14.43
C ASP A 249 26.37 -5.31 -14.27
N LYS A 250 26.42 -4.08 -14.80
CA LYS A 250 25.24 -3.22 -14.88
C LYS A 250 24.57 -3.37 -16.25
N VAL A 251 23.27 -3.37 -16.24
CA VAL A 251 22.45 -3.41 -17.45
C VAL A 251 21.63 -2.14 -17.56
N LYS A 252 21.46 -1.66 -18.80
CA LYS A 252 20.56 -0.58 -19.14
C LYS A 252 19.39 -1.17 -19.92
N VAL A 253 18.16 -0.97 -19.44
CA VAL A 253 16.98 -1.67 -19.96
C VAL A 253 15.78 -0.76 -20.11
N HIS A 254 14.92 -1.08 -21.09
CA HIS A 254 13.50 -0.80 -20.99
C HIS A 254 12.75 -2.07 -20.57
N TYR A 255 11.71 -1.90 -19.74
CA TYR A 255 10.92 -3.05 -19.31
C TYR A 255 9.48 -2.68 -18.97
N THR A 256 8.63 -3.70 -18.99
CA THR A 256 7.29 -3.68 -18.40
C THR A 256 7.10 -4.92 -17.55
N GLY A 257 6.85 -4.73 -16.25
CA GLY A 257 6.57 -5.78 -15.27
C GLY A 257 5.08 -5.94 -15.02
N ARG A 258 4.59 -7.19 -15.08
CA ARG A 258 3.19 -7.55 -14.87
C ARG A 258 3.07 -8.67 -13.85
N THR A 259 2.00 -8.65 -13.08
CA THR A 259 1.57 -9.81 -12.30
C THR A 259 1.05 -10.91 -13.23
N ARG A 260 0.85 -12.13 -12.72
CA ARG A 260 0.23 -13.23 -13.48
C ARG A 260 -1.16 -12.91 -14.03
N THR A 261 -1.83 -11.90 -13.48
CA THR A 261 -3.15 -11.45 -13.94
C THR A 261 -3.07 -10.44 -15.10
N GLY A 262 -1.86 -10.07 -15.52
CA GLY A 262 -1.62 -9.09 -16.57
C GLY A 262 -1.61 -7.63 -16.08
N LYS A 263 -1.82 -7.39 -14.78
CA LYS A 263 -1.77 -6.04 -14.22
C LYS A 263 -0.32 -5.54 -14.21
N VAL A 264 -0.08 -4.40 -14.88
CA VAL A 264 1.21 -3.73 -14.82
C VAL A 264 1.43 -3.15 -13.43
N PHE A 265 2.58 -3.44 -12.82
CA PHE A 265 2.97 -2.87 -11.54
C PHE A 265 4.14 -1.89 -11.67
N ASP A 266 4.94 -2.03 -12.73
CA ASP A 266 6.05 -1.13 -13.02
C ASP A 266 6.43 -1.16 -14.50
N ALA A 267 6.87 -0.02 -15.04
CA ALA A 267 7.34 0.10 -16.41
C ALA A 267 8.28 1.31 -16.57
N THR A 268 9.20 1.25 -17.54
CA THR A 268 10.03 2.38 -17.91
C THR A 268 9.33 3.32 -18.89
N HIS A 269 8.49 2.79 -19.79
CA HIS A 269 7.69 3.62 -20.68
C HIS A 269 6.51 4.24 -19.93
N PHE A 270 6.37 5.56 -20.01
CA PHE A 270 5.32 6.29 -19.29
C PHE A 270 3.90 5.77 -19.62
N ALA A 271 3.64 5.50 -20.90
CA ALA A 271 2.34 5.03 -21.36
C ALA A 271 1.91 3.68 -20.72
N ASP A 272 2.89 2.84 -20.36
CA ASP A 272 2.66 1.52 -19.78
C ASP A 272 2.56 1.55 -18.25
N ARG A 273 2.97 2.64 -17.60
CA ARG A 273 2.93 2.76 -16.13
C ARG A 273 1.50 2.74 -15.59
N PRO A 274 1.29 2.20 -14.40
CA PRO A 274 0.01 2.31 -13.70
C PRO A 274 -0.46 3.77 -13.62
N LYS A 275 -1.77 4.01 -13.81
CA LYS A 275 -2.34 5.37 -13.81
C LYS A 275 -1.95 6.21 -12.59
N ALA A 276 -1.93 5.59 -11.41
CA ALA A 276 -1.53 6.27 -10.18
C ALA A 276 -0.07 6.76 -10.23
N GLN A 277 0.84 5.99 -10.85
CA GLN A 277 2.23 6.42 -11.06
C GLN A 277 2.31 7.55 -12.10
N GLN A 278 1.53 7.45 -13.20
CA GLN A 278 1.45 8.52 -14.19
C GLN A 278 1.00 9.85 -13.58
N GLU A 279 -0.06 9.83 -12.75
CA GLU A 279 -0.55 11.04 -12.08
C GLU A 279 0.44 11.58 -11.04
N MET A 280 1.16 10.70 -10.36
CA MET A 280 2.24 11.12 -9.45
C MET A 280 3.38 11.82 -10.20
N LEU A 281 3.82 11.24 -11.33
CA LEU A 281 4.88 11.83 -12.16
C LEU A 281 4.47 13.17 -12.75
N LYS A 282 3.24 13.32 -13.24
CA LYS A 282 2.70 14.61 -13.71
C LYS A 282 2.72 15.69 -12.63
N LYS A 283 2.41 15.33 -11.37
CA LYS A 283 2.46 16.27 -10.24
C LYS A 283 3.89 16.63 -9.84
N GLN A 284 4.81 15.67 -9.90
CA GLN A 284 6.20 15.83 -9.45
C GLN A 284 7.08 16.48 -10.50
N PHE A 285 6.88 16.16 -11.79
CA PHE A 285 7.68 16.59 -12.92
C PHE A 285 6.80 17.12 -14.08
N PRO A 286 6.11 18.26 -13.92
CA PRO A 286 5.08 18.73 -14.86
C PRO A 286 5.54 18.87 -16.31
N GLU A 287 6.83 19.16 -16.54
CA GLU A 287 7.42 19.39 -17.87
C GLU A 287 8.04 18.13 -18.48
N ASP A 288 8.36 17.12 -17.65
CA ASP A 288 9.17 15.96 -18.05
C ASP A 288 8.52 14.60 -17.66
N TYR A 289 7.24 14.60 -17.27
CA TYR A 289 6.56 13.42 -16.70
C TYR A 289 6.44 12.23 -17.66
N ASP A 290 6.42 12.49 -18.96
CA ASP A 290 6.21 11.51 -20.04
C ASP A 290 7.49 11.02 -20.71
N LYS A 291 8.65 11.41 -20.19
CA LYS A 291 9.94 10.95 -20.72
C LYS A 291 10.14 9.47 -20.40
N ASP A 292 10.40 8.71 -21.46
CA ASP A 292 10.77 7.30 -21.39
C ASP A 292 12.26 7.17 -21.09
N GLU A 293 12.60 7.11 -19.81
CA GLU A 293 14.00 6.93 -19.40
C GLU A 293 14.28 5.46 -19.11
N PRO A 294 15.30 4.86 -19.77
CA PRO A 294 15.73 3.51 -19.44
C PRO A 294 16.29 3.44 -18.03
N ALA A 295 16.07 2.31 -17.36
CA ALA A 295 16.59 2.07 -16.03
C ALA A 295 17.96 1.36 -16.10
N GLU A 296 18.82 1.67 -15.12
CA GLU A 296 20.14 1.03 -14.97
C GLU A 296 20.21 0.29 -13.64
N PHE A 297 20.57 -0.99 -13.70
CA PHE A 297 20.66 -1.86 -12.51
C PHE A 297 21.93 -2.70 -12.53
N PRO A 298 22.64 -2.85 -11.41
CA PRO A 298 23.57 -3.96 -11.24
C PRO A 298 22.77 -5.26 -11.10
N LEU A 299 23.17 -6.34 -11.79
CA LEU A 299 22.43 -7.60 -11.79
C LEU A 299 22.36 -8.29 -10.40
N ASN A 300 23.28 -7.98 -9.50
CA ASN A 300 23.21 -8.44 -8.11
C ASN A 300 22.24 -7.61 -7.22
N GLY A 301 21.69 -6.51 -7.75
CA GLY A 301 20.70 -5.63 -7.07
C GLY A 301 19.26 -5.88 -7.50
N VAL A 302 19.01 -6.84 -8.39
CA VAL A 302 17.67 -7.18 -8.88
C VAL A 302 17.26 -8.59 -8.45
N ILE A 303 15.99 -8.98 -8.71
CA ILE A 303 15.50 -10.33 -8.42
C ILE A 303 16.26 -11.39 -9.21
N SER A 304 16.43 -12.58 -8.63
CA SER A 304 17.26 -13.66 -9.21
C SER A 304 16.84 -14.05 -10.62
N GLY A 305 15.54 -13.99 -10.93
CA GLY A 305 15.03 -14.26 -12.27
C GLY A 305 15.53 -13.25 -13.32
N TRP A 306 15.76 -12.00 -12.94
CA TRP A 306 16.40 -10.99 -13.81
C TRP A 306 17.88 -11.23 -13.95
N THR A 307 18.59 -11.51 -12.83
CA THR A 307 20.02 -11.82 -12.86
C THR A 307 20.31 -12.98 -13.81
N GLU A 308 19.47 -14.01 -13.83
CA GLU A 308 19.60 -15.16 -14.70
C GLU A 308 19.13 -14.84 -16.13
N GLY A 309 17.95 -14.23 -16.27
CA GLY A 309 17.32 -14.00 -17.56
C GLY A 309 18.07 -13.03 -18.48
N LEU A 310 18.65 -11.96 -17.93
CA LEU A 310 19.36 -10.95 -18.74
C LEU A 310 20.74 -11.40 -19.19
N GLN A 311 21.27 -12.52 -18.68
CA GLN A 311 22.47 -13.16 -19.21
C GLN A 311 22.19 -14.05 -20.43
N LEU A 312 20.90 -14.23 -20.82
CA LEU A 312 20.50 -15.05 -21.98
C LEU A 312 20.44 -14.26 -23.29
N VAL A 313 20.55 -12.92 -23.23
CA VAL A 313 20.54 -12.03 -24.39
C VAL A 313 21.72 -11.06 -24.34
N GLY A 314 22.10 -10.53 -25.51
CA GLY A 314 23.12 -9.52 -25.66
C GLY A 314 22.55 -8.11 -25.84
N LYS A 315 23.43 -7.12 -26.04
CA LYS A 315 23.07 -5.72 -26.29
C LYS A 315 22.09 -5.60 -27.46
N GLY A 316 21.00 -4.85 -27.27
CA GLY A 316 19.90 -4.70 -28.23
C GLY A 316 18.92 -5.88 -28.21
N GLY A 317 19.14 -6.88 -27.36
CA GLY A 317 18.27 -8.06 -27.27
C GLY A 317 16.95 -7.77 -26.54
N LYS A 318 15.94 -8.59 -26.84
CA LYS A 318 14.62 -8.51 -26.24
C LYS A 318 14.17 -9.89 -25.73
N ILE A 319 13.69 -9.96 -24.49
CA ILE A 319 13.33 -11.20 -23.83
C ILE A 319 12.04 -11.07 -23.02
N MET A 320 11.23 -12.13 -23.06
CA MET A 320 10.14 -12.34 -22.13
C MET A 320 10.60 -13.24 -21.00
N LEU A 321 10.33 -12.87 -19.76
CA LEU A 321 10.63 -13.65 -18.57
C LEU A 321 9.33 -13.92 -17.81
N TRP A 322 9.09 -15.19 -17.42
CA TRP A 322 8.03 -15.58 -16.50
C TRP A 322 8.70 -16.20 -15.28
N ILE A 323 8.68 -15.44 -14.21
CA ILE A 323 9.53 -15.63 -13.05
C ILE A 323 8.71 -16.24 -11.92
N PRO A 324 9.01 -17.49 -11.48
CA PRO A 324 8.40 -18.05 -10.29
C PRO A 324 8.69 -17.19 -9.05
N ALA A 325 7.78 -17.16 -8.09
CA ALA A 325 7.91 -16.34 -6.88
C ALA A 325 9.26 -16.53 -6.17
N LYS A 326 9.79 -17.77 -6.11
CA LYS A 326 11.10 -18.06 -5.48
C LYS A 326 12.30 -17.36 -6.14
N LEU A 327 12.17 -16.96 -7.41
CA LEU A 327 13.16 -16.18 -8.15
C LEU A 327 12.79 -14.70 -8.25
N ALA A 328 11.70 -14.28 -7.59
CA ALA A 328 11.19 -12.91 -7.51
C ALA A 328 11.15 -12.44 -6.05
N TYR A 329 9.96 -12.15 -5.51
CA TYR A 329 9.79 -11.59 -4.16
C TYR A 329 9.36 -12.62 -3.11
N GLY A 330 9.25 -13.90 -3.47
CA GLY A 330 9.00 -15.00 -2.55
C GLY A 330 7.69 -14.93 -1.78
N PRO A 331 7.70 -15.50 -0.54
CA PRO A 331 6.49 -15.57 0.28
C PRO A 331 6.05 -14.22 0.88
N THR A 332 6.87 -13.19 0.81
CA THR A 332 6.56 -11.86 1.32
C THR A 332 5.87 -10.97 0.28
N GLY A 333 6.13 -11.19 -1.01
CA GLY A 333 5.72 -10.25 -2.05
C GLY A 333 6.48 -8.92 -1.99
N SER A 334 5.95 -7.87 -2.64
CA SER A 334 6.56 -6.53 -2.63
C SER A 334 5.49 -5.44 -2.73
N GLY A 335 5.44 -4.59 -1.71
CA GLY A 335 4.46 -3.50 -1.62
C GLY A 335 3.01 -3.96 -1.78
N ALA A 336 2.15 -3.07 -2.25
CA ALA A 336 0.74 -3.36 -2.49
C ALA A 336 0.46 -4.00 -3.87
N ALA A 337 1.47 -4.08 -4.72
CA ALA A 337 1.29 -4.49 -6.12
C ALA A 337 1.58 -5.98 -6.35
N ILE A 338 2.51 -6.56 -5.58
CA ILE A 338 2.97 -7.94 -5.75
C ILE A 338 2.69 -8.72 -4.47
N GLY A 339 1.74 -9.63 -4.54
CA GLY A 339 1.35 -10.45 -3.40
C GLY A 339 2.36 -11.54 -3.01
N PRO A 340 2.13 -12.18 -1.85
CA PRO A 340 2.93 -13.33 -1.43
C PRO A 340 2.82 -14.45 -2.46
N ASN A 341 3.95 -15.11 -2.77
CA ASN A 341 4.05 -16.21 -3.74
C ASN A 341 3.51 -15.86 -5.15
N GLU A 342 3.56 -14.59 -5.55
CA GLU A 342 3.14 -14.13 -6.87
C GLU A 342 4.22 -14.40 -7.92
N ALA A 343 3.86 -15.09 -9.01
CA ALA A 343 4.71 -15.19 -10.19
C ALA A 343 4.54 -13.94 -11.07
N LEU A 344 5.61 -13.54 -11.73
CA LEU A 344 5.69 -12.30 -12.48
C LEU A 344 6.01 -12.54 -13.95
N GLU A 345 5.56 -11.62 -14.79
CA GLU A 345 5.94 -11.52 -16.19
C GLU A 345 6.71 -10.22 -16.41
N PHE A 346 7.80 -10.30 -17.16
CA PHE A 346 8.53 -9.13 -17.63
C PHE A 346 8.80 -9.24 -19.12
N GLU A 347 8.55 -8.16 -19.83
CA GLU A 347 9.08 -7.90 -21.13
C GLU A 347 10.27 -6.95 -20.95
N VAL A 348 11.48 -7.35 -21.39
CA VAL A 348 12.69 -6.58 -21.17
C VAL A 348 13.44 -6.42 -22.48
N GLU A 349 13.85 -5.19 -22.77
CA GLU A 349 14.76 -4.82 -23.84
C GLU A 349 16.10 -4.40 -23.23
N LEU A 350 17.17 -5.13 -23.55
CA LEU A 350 18.52 -4.90 -23.05
C LEU A 350 19.25 -3.90 -23.97
N LEU A 351 19.29 -2.64 -23.59
CA LEU A 351 19.87 -1.57 -24.39
C LEU A 351 21.40 -1.56 -24.35
N ASP A 352 21.96 -1.84 -23.17
CA ASP A 352 23.42 -1.85 -23.00
C ASP A 352 23.85 -2.70 -21.82
N VAL A 353 25.11 -3.12 -21.84
CA VAL A 353 25.78 -3.84 -20.75
C VAL A 353 27.07 -3.12 -20.42
N MET A 354 27.23 -2.80 -19.13
CA MET A 354 28.42 -2.19 -18.57
C MET A 354 29.12 -3.24 -17.68
N PRO A 355 30.22 -3.83 -18.17
CA PRO A 355 30.97 -4.82 -17.39
C PRO A 355 31.45 -4.25 -16.06
N TYR A 356 31.45 -5.10 -15.02
CA TYR A 356 32.02 -4.72 -13.73
C TYR A 356 33.54 -4.62 -13.85
N GLU A 357 34.09 -3.47 -13.54
CA GLU A 357 35.52 -3.27 -13.38
C GLU A 357 35.87 -3.30 -11.89
N GLU A 358 36.79 -4.21 -11.51
CA GLU A 358 37.27 -4.27 -10.13
C GLU A 358 38.02 -2.96 -9.80
N PRO A 359 37.70 -2.26 -8.71
CA PRO A 359 38.42 -1.05 -8.32
C PRO A 359 39.92 -1.38 -8.23
N ALA A 360 40.76 -0.58 -8.84
CA ALA A 360 42.19 -0.74 -8.71
C ALA A 360 42.56 -0.77 -7.22
N PRO A 361 43.45 -1.70 -6.78
CA PRO A 361 43.86 -1.76 -5.37
C PRO A 361 44.37 -0.37 -4.96
N ALA A 362 43.81 0.16 -3.86
CA ALA A 362 44.25 1.44 -3.31
C ALA A 362 45.77 1.37 -3.10
N ASP A 363 46.51 2.23 -3.77
CA ASP A 363 47.97 2.27 -3.70
C ASP A 363 48.37 2.50 -2.23
N SER A 364 48.84 1.45 -1.56
CA SER A 364 49.23 1.47 -0.15
C SER A 364 50.57 2.17 0.11
N THR A 365 51.03 3.00 -0.86
CA THR A 365 52.26 3.77 -0.76
C THR A 365 52.05 5.23 -0.33
N ALA A 366 50.93 5.57 0.31
CA ALA A 366 50.87 6.78 1.10
C ALA A 366 51.68 6.56 2.39
N THR A 367 52.95 6.74 2.31
CA THR A 367 53.87 6.89 3.46
C THR A 367 53.29 7.96 4.39
N ALA A 368 52.86 7.54 5.58
CA ALA A 368 52.47 8.44 6.64
C ALA A 368 53.68 9.27 7.07
N GLU A 369 53.79 10.47 6.53
CA GLU A 369 54.66 11.49 7.03
C GLU A 369 54.12 11.93 8.42
N ALA A 370 54.80 11.48 9.47
CA ALA A 370 54.46 11.83 10.82
C ALA A 370 54.56 13.35 11.03
N PRO A 371 53.60 14.03 11.63
CA PRO A 371 53.70 15.45 11.91
C PRO A 371 54.82 15.68 12.93
N ALA A 372 55.83 16.50 12.55
CA ALA A 372 56.92 16.94 13.37
C ALA A 372 56.41 17.61 14.68
N ALA A 373 56.92 17.18 15.81
CA ALA A 373 56.65 17.74 17.12
C ALA A 373 57.04 19.21 17.19
N ALA A 374 56.10 20.08 17.59
CA ALA A 374 56.35 21.49 17.87
C ALA A 374 57.20 21.63 19.16
N PRO A 375 58.18 22.57 19.18
CA PRO A 375 59.04 22.74 20.35
C PRO A 375 58.29 23.41 21.52
N ALA A 376 58.47 22.87 22.69
CA ALA A 376 58.02 23.45 23.97
C ALA A 376 58.73 24.77 24.24
N THR A 377 58.01 25.87 24.36
CA THR A 377 58.49 27.14 24.96
C THR A 377 58.06 27.25 26.40
N LYS A 378 59.08 27.68 27.20
CA LYS A 378 59.03 27.86 28.66
C LYS A 378 57.93 28.80 29.13
#